data_b72cd81ff7c0336139227c60291c5d4d
#
_entry.id   b72cd81ff7c0336139227c60291c5d4d
#
_cell.length_a   1.000
_cell.length_b   1.000
_cell.length_c   1.000
_cell.angle_alpha   90.00
_cell.angle_beta   90.00
_cell.angle_gamma   90.00
#
_symmetry.space_group_name_H-M   'P 1'
#
loop_
_entity.id
_entity.type
_entity.pdbx_description
1 polymer ?
#
loop_
_entity_poly.entity_id
_entity_poly.type
_entity_poly.pdbx_seq_one_letter_code
_entity_poly.pdbx_strand_id
1 'polypeptide(L)'
;MTRSVLASVGLLAFVSGSAAYAQDAPAPAPQQAPADPAAPAPAGDQSGGLVVDVTGGISAPMPIAIPVMPTSAVVSTPAGSTDVLGRQLADIVTNDLRNSGLFTPLSPGQLRPITFPEVTAPGFDYWGSTGAQALVQGFIRANGDGNLTVGCYLYDVSSKAELTRTGFVVPPSDWRRAGHKCADMVYTRLTGEGAYFDSRVVYVSETGPKGRRIKRLAIMDQDGANHRFLTNGQSIVLTPRFAPNQQSIVYMSYLNNRPAIYVYDIGSGKQRLVVANANLTFAPRFSPDGRNILFSMAQGGNTDVYRVSSQGGTPQRLTNSPGIDTGGSYSPDGSKIVFESDRSGGQQIYVMNADGSNQQRISFGGGRYATPVWSPRGDLIAFTKLGGGFRIGIMSPSGGGEKLLTNDWQDEGPSWSPNGRVINFYRSGRGSGGKADLWSVDLTGVNERKIPTPLDGSDPAWGPLRP
;
A
#
# COMPACT_ATOMS: atom_id res chain seq x y z
N MET A 1 7.38 25.54 -33.87
CA MET A 1 6.04 25.32 -33.31
C MET A 1 5.94 23.85 -32.94
N THR A 2 6.31 23.52 -31.74
CA THR A 2 6.41 22.11 -31.27
C THR A 2 5.24 21.91 -30.28
N ARG A 3 4.27 21.07 -30.65
CA ARG A 3 3.15 20.71 -29.79
C ARG A 3 3.64 19.75 -28.71
N SER A 4 3.56 20.18 -27.47
CA SER A 4 3.85 19.38 -26.28
C SER A 4 2.81 18.27 -26.12
N VAL A 5 3.24 17.02 -26.21
CA VAL A 5 2.46 15.84 -25.80
C VAL A 5 2.78 15.61 -24.34
N LEU A 6 1.90 16.03 -23.45
CA LEU A 6 1.87 15.64 -22.03
C LEU A 6 0.84 14.52 -21.90
N ALA A 7 1.29 13.28 -22.00
CA ALA A 7 0.53 12.13 -21.55
C ALA A 7 0.79 11.90 -20.07
N SER A 8 -0.23 12.09 -19.22
CA SER A 8 -0.31 11.32 -17.99
C SER A 8 -0.19 9.85 -18.41
N VAL A 9 0.74 9.12 -17.82
CA VAL A 9 0.85 7.66 -18.02
C VAL A 9 -0.24 7.00 -17.18
N GLY A 10 -1.41 7.18 -17.65
CA GLY A 10 -2.66 6.57 -17.31
C GLY A 10 -3.53 6.82 -18.51
N LEU A 11 -3.59 5.91 -19.44
CA LEU A 11 -4.43 5.85 -20.63
C LEU A 11 -3.92 6.59 -21.89
N LEU A 12 -3.25 5.87 -22.73
CA LEU A 12 -3.28 6.12 -24.18
C LEU A 12 -4.65 5.67 -24.70
N ALA A 13 -5.57 6.62 -24.89
CA ALA A 13 -6.78 6.41 -25.65
C ALA A 13 -6.44 6.57 -27.14
N PHE A 14 -6.35 5.47 -27.87
CA PHE A 14 -6.39 5.50 -29.33
C PHE A 14 -7.85 5.43 -29.81
N VAL A 15 -8.27 6.43 -30.57
CA VAL A 15 -9.49 6.40 -31.35
C VAL A 15 -9.24 5.48 -32.56
N SER A 16 -9.84 4.30 -32.56
CA SER A 16 -9.86 3.41 -33.74
C SER A 16 -11.16 3.61 -34.50
N GLY A 17 -11.02 3.87 -35.79
CA GLY A 17 -12.13 3.95 -36.73
C GLY A 17 -12.88 2.64 -36.86
N SER A 18 -14.20 2.76 -37.02
CA SER A 18 -15.16 1.69 -37.16
C SER A 18 -14.99 0.93 -38.49
N ALA A 19 -14.70 -0.37 -38.42
CA ALA A 19 -14.97 -1.31 -39.49
C ALA A 19 -16.07 -2.27 -39.00
N ALA A 20 -17.18 -2.28 -39.72
CA ALA A 20 -18.29 -3.17 -39.45
C ALA A 20 -17.93 -4.61 -39.89
N TYR A 21 -18.07 -5.57 -38.98
CA TYR A 21 -18.07 -6.99 -39.31
C TYR A 21 -19.36 -7.67 -38.86
N ALA A 22 -19.79 -8.59 -39.72
CA ALA A 22 -21.04 -9.32 -39.68
C ALA A 22 -21.18 -10.19 -38.42
N GLN A 23 -22.43 -10.34 -38.00
CA GLN A 23 -22.88 -11.20 -36.92
C GLN A 23 -22.74 -12.68 -37.29
N ASP A 24 -22.01 -13.44 -36.48
CA ASP A 24 -22.11 -14.90 -36.41
C ASP A 24 -22.82 -15.34 -35.13
N ALA A 25 -23.63 -16.39 -35.24
CA ALA A 25 -24.53 -16.89 -34.22
C ALA A 25 -23.80 -17.49 -32.99
N PRO A 26 -24.42 -17.51 -31.79
CA PRO A 26 -23.78 -17.97 -30.58
C PRO A 26 -23.64 -19.50 -30.48
N ALA A 27 -22.48 -19.98 -30.08
CA ALA A 27 -22.23 -21.36 -29.72
C ALA A 27 -22.88 -21.73 -28.37
N PRO A 28 -23.27 -22.99 -28.14
CA PRO A 28 -23.95 -23.42 -26.93
C PRO A 28 -22.99 -23.41 -25.70
N ALA A 29 -23.56 -23.05 -24.54
CA ALA A 29 -22.86 -22.96 -23.27
C ALA A 29 -22.36 -24.36 -22.79
N PRO A 30 -21.15 -24.45 -22.17
CA PRO A 30 -20.70 -25.68 -21.56
C PRO A 30 -21.45 -25.97 -20.25
N GLN A 31 -21.84 -27.24 -20.06
CA GLN A 31 -22.47 -27.75 -18.84
C GLN A 31 -21.50 -27.68 -17.64
N GLN A 32 -21.98 -27.19 -16.51
CA GLN A 32 -21.25 -27.19 -15.24
C GLN A 32 -21.11 -28.63 -14.71
N ALA A 33 -19.87 -29.00 -14.35
CA ALA A 33 -19.61 -30.18 -13.54
C ALA A 33 -20.05 -29.94 -12.08
N PRO A 34 -20.47 -30.99 -11.36
CA PRO A 34 -20.90 -30.85 -9.97
C PRO A 34 -19.74 -30.44 -9.05
N ALA A 35 -20.03 -29.54 -8.12
CA ALA A 35 -19.10 -29.04 -7.12
C ALA A 35 -18.70 -30.17 -6.15
N ASP A 36 -17.39 -30.33 -5.94
CA ASP A 36 -16.85 -31.15 -4.86
C ASP A 36 -17.21 -30.55 -3.49
N PRO A 37 -17.47 -31.41 -2.49
CA PRO A 37 -17.81 -30.93 -1.14
C PRO A 37 -16.60 -30.24 -0.48
N ALA A 38 -16.83 -29.05 0.02
CA ALA A 38 -15.86 -28.24 0.75
C ALA A 38 -15.19 -29.03 1.89
N ALA A 39 -13.86 -29.01 1.92
CA ALA A 39 -13.09 -29.51 3.03
C ALA A 39 -13.49 -28.78 4.33
N PRO A 40 -13.59 -29.46 5.49
CA PRO A 40 -13.92 -28.81 6.74
C PRO A 40 -12.84 -27.81 7.13
N ALA A 41 -13.26 -26.62 7.54
CA ALA A 41 -12.38 -25.60 8.10
C ALA A 41 -11.60 -26.19 9.30
N PRO A 42 -10.33 -25.83 9.51
CA PRO A 42 -9.58 -26.27 10.67
C PRO A 42 -10.30 -25.78 11.94
N ALA A 43 -10.51 -26.69 12.87
CA ALA A 43 -11.09 -26.40 14.16
C ALA A 43 -10.24 -25.31 14.85
N GLY A 44 -10.84 -24.15 15.08
CA GLY A 44 -10.22 -23.07 15.82
C GLY A 44 -9.90 -23.54 17.24
N ASP A 45 -8.68 -23.28 17.64
CA ASP A 45 -8.22 -23.45 19.02
C ASP A 45 -9.07 -22.52 19.92
N GLN A 46 -9.98 -23.10 20.70
CA GLN A 46 -10.82 -22.40 21.65
C GLN A 46 -10.02 -22.11 22.94
N SER A 47 -8.90 -21.42 22.81
CA SER A 47 -8.35 -20.67 23.94
C SER A 47 -9.09 -19.32 23.98
N GLY A 48 -10.00 -19.15 24.93
CA GLY A 48 -10.92 -18.01 25.04
C GLY A 48 -10.23 -16.67 25.30
N GLY A 49 -9.47 -16.18 24.31
CA GLY A 49 -8.84 -14.88 24.32
C GLY A 49 -9.58 -13.89 23.40
N LEU A 50 -9.48 -12.60 23.70
CA LEU A 50 -10.04 -11.51 22.91
C LEU A 50 -9.45 -11.51 21.50
N VAL A 51 -10.30 -11.64 20.46
CA VAL A 51 -9.92 -11.68 19.03
C VAL A 51 -10.89 -10.86 18.19
N VAL A 52 -10.39 -10.21 17.15
CA VAL A 52 -11.18 -9.48 16.16
C VAL A 52 -11.28 -10.32 14.88
N ASP A 53 -12.50 -10.59 14.42
CA ASP A 53 -12.71 -11.25 13.13
C ASP A 53 -12.45 -10.27 11.97
N VAL A 54 -11.54 -10.66 11.08
CA VAL A 54 -11.15 -9.89 9.90
C VAL A 54 -11.62 -10.52 8.58
N THR A 55 -12.32 -11.68 8.64
CA THR A 55 -12.58 -12.52 7.46
C THR A 55 -13.89 -12.26 6.76
N GLY A 56 -14.76 -11.42 7.29
CA GLY A 56 -15.91 -10.99 6.54
C GLY A 56 -17.25 -11.16 7.22
N GLY A 57 -17.71 -10.15 7.67
CA GLY A 57 -19.01 -9.73 8.12
C GLY A 57 -18.83 -8.35 8.69
N ILE A 58 -19.83 -7.50 8.66
CA ILE A 58 -19.81 -6.24 9.37
C ILE A 58 -19.88 -6.58 10.87
N SER A 59 -18.77 -6.99 11.47
CA SER A 59 -18.67 -7.01 12.93
C SER A 59 -18.43 -5.56 13.38
N ALA A 60 -19.11 -5.12 14.43
CA ALA A 60 -18.86 -3.80 14.99
C ALA A 60 -17.39 -3.68 15.39
N PRO A 61 -16.68 -2.60 15.03
CA PRO A 61 -15.28 -2.42 15.42
C PRO A 61 -15.13 -2.51 16.94
N MET A 62 -14.06 -3.18 17.42
CA MET A 62 -13.82 -3.44 18.83
C MET A 62 -13.57 -2.13 19.61
N PRO A 63 -14.33 -1.85 20.68
CA PRO A 63 -14.07 -0.71 21.56
C PRO A 63 -12.74 -0.89 22.31
N ILE A 64 -11.84 0.10 22.20
CA ILE A 64 -10.50 0.03 22.78
C ILE A 64 -10.14 1.33 23.52
N ALA A 65 -9.62 1.21 24.73
CA ALA A 65 -9.13 2.33 25.52
C ALA A 65 -7.62 2.53 25.31
N ILE A 66 -7.22 3.76 25.03
CA ILE A 66 -5.80 4.14 24.80
C ILE A 66 -5.55 5.44 25.56
N PRO A 67 -5.31 5.39 26.87
CA PRO A 67 -4.98 6.60 27.65
C PRO A 67 -3.62 7.15 27.29
N VAL A 68 -3.39 8.41 27.67
CA VAL A 68 -2.10 9.05 27.53
C VAL A 68 -1.01 8.19 28.21
N MET A 69 0.11 8.01 27.54
CA MET A 69 1.24 7.24 28.08
C MET A 69 2.04 8.10 29.06
N PRO A 70 2.07 7.78 30.36
CA PRO A 70 2.80 8.54 31.36
C PRO A 70 4.32 8.40 31.21
N THR A 71 5.03 9.32 31.84
CA THR A 71 6.47 9.24 32.07
C THR A 71 6.77 9.19 33.55
N SER A 72 7.85 8.51 33.97
CA SER A 72 8.30 8.50 35.37
C SER A 72 8.88 9.85 35.80
N ALA A 73 9.43 10.62 34.87
CA ALA A 73 9.95 11.97 35.09
C ALA A 73 9.79 12.76 33.75
N VAL A 74 9.43 14.02 33.86
CA VAL A 74 9.41 14.92 32.70
C VAL A 74 10.84 15.34 32.37
N VAL A 75 11.31 14.92 31.19
CA VAL A 75 12.65 15.18 30.68
C VAL A 75 12.55 15.81 29.30
N SER A 76 13.31 16.89 29.08
CA SER A 76 13.45 17.50 27.75
C SER A 76 14.40 16.68 26.88
N THR A 77 13.98 16.36 25.66
CA THR A 77 14.76 15.60 24.68
C THR A 77 14.80 16.32 23.33
N PRO A 78 15.66 15.95 22.39
CA PRO A 78 15.65 16.52 21.03
C PRO A 78 14.32 16.36 20.29
N ALA A 79 13.49 15.36 20.64
CA ALA A 79 12.16 15.14 20.06
C ALA A 79 11.04 15.92 20.78
N GLY A 80 11.31 16.52 21.94
CA GLY A 80 10.35 17.17 22.81
C GLY A 80 10.39 16.65 24.23
N SER A 81 9.55 17.19 25.12
CA SER A 81 9.48 16.69 26.50
C SER A 81 8.71 15.36 26.56
N THR A 82 9.13 14.48 27.48
CA THR A 82 8.58 13.10 27.55
C THR A 82 7.08 13.06 27.85
N ASP A 83 6.52 14.05 28.56
CA ASP A 83 5.08 14.13 28.78
C ASP A 83 4.30 14.51 27.50
N VAL A 84 4.87 15.37 26.65
CA VAL A 84 4.30 15.69 25.32
C VAL A 84 4.38 14.48 24.40
N LEU A 85 5.53 13.81 24.37
CA LEU A 85 5.72 12.61 23.57
C LEU A 85 4.78 11.48 23.99
N GLY A 86 4.50 11.33 25.28
CA GLY A 86 3.54 10.35 25.80
C GLY A 86 2.12 10.57 25.29
N ARG A 87 1.66 11.81 25.18
CA ARG A 87 0.38 12.15 24.53
C ARG A 87 0.42 11.81 23.06
N GLN A 88 1.44 12.23 22.34
CA GLN A 88 1.59 12.01 20.90
C GLN A 88 1.73 10.53 20.54
N LEU A 89 2.37 9.71 21.39
CA LEU A 89 2.42 8.26 21.21
C LEU A 89 1.03 7.63 21.30
N ALA A 90 0.23 8.01 22.30
CA ALA A 90 -1.15 7.56 22.43
C ALA A 90 -1.99 7.98 21.22
N ASP A 91 -1.79 9.20 20.68
CA ASP A 91 -2.47 9.68 19.47
C ASP A 91 -2.10 8.84 18.24
N ILE A 92 -0.81 8.49 18.07
CA ILE A 92 -0.37 7.62 16.95
C ILE A 92 -1.06 6.27 17.04
N VAL A 93 -1.00 5.59 18.19
CA VAL A 93 -1.63 4.28 18.39
C VAL A 93 -3.14 4.38 18.14
N THR A 94 -3.79 5.41 18.66
CA THR A 94 -5.21 5.67 18.47
C THR A 94 -5.57 5.83 17.00
N ASN A 95 -4.80 6.61 16.25
CA ASN A 95 -5.06 6.88 14.84
C ASN A 95 -4.79 5.65 13.98
N ASP A 96 -3.71 4.93 14.23
CA ASP A 96 -3.38 3.70 13.49
C ASP A 96 -4.49 2.65 13.65
N LEU A 97 -4.89 2.36 14.89
CA LEU A 97 -5.92 1.37 15.17
C LEU A 97 -7.29 1.80 14.62
N ARG A 98 -7.68 3.09 14.77
CA ARG A 98 -8.90 3.63 14.16
C ARG A 98 -8.88 3.48 12.65
N ASN A 99 -7.76 3.83 12.03
CA ASN A 99 -7.58 3.81 10.58
C ASN A 99 -7.59 2.40 9.98
N SER A 100 -7.38 1.36 10.78
CA SER A 100 -7.56 -0.03 10.34
C SER A 100 -9.04 -0.40 10.10
N GLY A 101 -9.98 0.37 10.66
CA GLY A 101 -11.41 0.07 10.60
C GLY A 101 -11.87 -1.04 11.54
N LEU A 102 -10.96 -1.70 12.25
CA LEU A 102 -11.25 -2.85 13.13
C LEU A 102 -11.45 -2.46 14.60
N PHE A 103 -11.07 -1.23 14.96
CA PHE A 103 -11.14 -0.74 16.34
C PHE A 103 -11.88 0.59 16.41
N THR A 104 -12.61 0.78 17.50
CA THR A 104 -13.22 2.05 17.90
C THR A 104 -12.54 2.54 19.18
N PRO A 105 -11.48 3.37 19.07
CA PRO A 105 -10.88 4.00 20.24
C PRO A 105 -11.91 4.85 20.99
N LEU A 106 -11.90 4.76 22.31
CA LEU A 106 -12.76 5.57 23.16
C LEU A 106 -12.52 7.07 22.94
N SER A 107 -13.56 7.87 23.09
CA SER A 107 -13.46 9.33 22.99
C SER A 107 -12.60 9.92 24.13
N PRO A 108 -11.94 11.07 23.92
CA PRO A 108 -11.12 11.71 24.95
C PRO A 108 -11.84 11.93 26.28
N GLY A 109 -13.16 12.21 26.25
CA GLY A 109 -13.97 12.39 27.47
C GLY A 109 -14.21 11.10 28.28
N GLN A 110 -13.97 9.94 27.70
CA GLN A 110 -14.07 8.63 28.36
C GLN A 110 -12.71 8.15 28.89
N LEU A 111 -11.64 8.84 28.54
CA LEU A 111 -10.29 8.51 28.97
C LEU A 111 -9.92 9.34 30.20
N ARG A 112 -9.33 8.69 31.20
CA ARG A 112 -8.69 9.37 32.32
C ARG A 112 -7.17 9.28 32.22
N PRO A 113 -6.43 10.23 32.77
CA PRO A 113 -5.01 10.08 32.95
C PRO A 113 -4.70 8.85 33.81
N ILE A 114 -3.60 8.19 33.51
CA ILE A 114 -3.05 7.09 34.32
C ILE A 114 -1.69 7.49 34.87
N THR A 115 -1.34 6.94 36.02
CA THR A 115 -0.02 7.10 36.60
C THR A 115 0.98 6.08 36.04
N PHE A 116 2.27 6.33 36.22
CA PHE A 116 3.29 5.40 35.73
C PHE A 116 3.16 3.98 36.33
N PRO A 117 2.90 3.79 37.66
CA PRO A 117 2.63 2.46 38.23
C PRO A 117 1.39 1.77 37.65
N GLU A 118 0.35 2.52 37.27
CA GLU A 118 -0.87 1.94 36.68
C GLU A 118 -0.65 1.28 35.31
N VAL A 119 0.46 1.58 34.63
CA VAL A 119 0.78 0.94 33.34
C VAL A 119 0.84 -0.60 33.47
N THR A 120 1.33 -1.11 34.60
CA THR A 120 1.44 -2.54 34.88
C THR A 120 0.43 -3.06 35.90
N ALA A 121 -0.40 -2.17 36.46
CA ALA A 121 -1.46 -2.50 37.41
C ALA A 121 -2.75 -1.74 37.05
N PRO A 122 -3.41 -2.10 35.94
CA PRO A 122 -4.57 -1.36 35.42
C PRO A 122 -5.76 -1.37 36.37
N GLY A 123 -6.45 -0.23 36.46
CA GLY A 123 -7.77 -0.14 37.13
C GLY A 123 -8.90 -0.69 36.23
N PHE A 124 -8.98 -2.01 36.07
CA PHE A 124 -9.88 -2.67 35.13
C PHE A 124 -11.35 -2.31 35.30
N ASP A 125 -11.83 -2.12 36.55
CA ASP A 125 -13.22 -1.80 36.82
C ASP A 125 -13.62 -0.45 36.18
N TYR A 126 -12.72 0.53 36.21
CA TYR A 126 -12.92 1.80 35.49
C TYR A 126 -13.06 1.56 34.00
N TRP A 127 -12.09 0.87 33.38
CA TRP A 127 -12.09 0.66 31.93
C TRP A 127 -13.28 -0.18 31.47
N GLY A 128 -13.69 -1.17 32.23
CA GLY A 128 -14.92 -1.95 31.99
C GLY A 128 -16.16 -1.08 32.00
N SER A 129 -16.28 -0.12 32.93
CA SER A 129 -17.42 0.80 32.99
C SER A 129 -17.52 1.75 31.79
N THR A 130 -16.43 1.97 31.05
CA THR A 130 -16.42 2.77 29.80
C THR A 130 -16.85 1.98 28.57
N GLY A 131 -17.04 0.66 28.68
CA GLY A 131 -17.37 -0.23 27.57
C GLY A 131 -16.15 -0.68 26.75
N ALA A 132 -14.93 -0.40 27.20
CA ALA A 132 -13.73 -0.90 26.54
C ALA A 132 -13.63 -2.42 26.69
N GLN A 133 -13.35 -3.11 25.58
CA GLN A 133 -13.05 -4.55 25.58
C GLN A 133 -11.54 -4.79 25.70
N ALA A 134 -10.73 -3.93 25.05
CA ALA A 134 -9.28 -3.95 25.13
C ALA A 134 -8.75 -2.64 25.71
N LEU A 135 -7.60 -2.72 26.40
CA LEU A 135 -6.91 -1.57 26.96
C LEU A 135 -5.45 -1.59 26.54
N VAL A 136 -5.01 -0.53 25.87
CA VAL A 136 -3.59 -0.31 25.55
C VAL A 136 -3.04 0.69 26.55
N GLN A 137 -2.08 0.29 27.34
CA GLN A 137 -1.31 1.18 28.21
C GLN A 137 0.16 1.18 27.78
N GLY A 138 0.84 2.26 28.05
CA GLY A 138 2.26 2.37 27.72
C GLY A 138 2.92 3.45 28.57
N PHE A 139 4.21 3.60 28.39
CA PHE A 139 4.99 4.65 29.02
C PHE A 139 6.11 5.11 28.08
N ILE A 140 6.63 6.30 28.34
CA ILE A 140 7.85 6.79 27.73
C ILE A 140 8.84 7.24 28.82
N ARG A 141 10.12 6.96 28.60
CA ARG A 141 11.20 7.36 29.50
C ARG A 141 12.43 7.76 28.69
N ALA A 142 13.05 8.87 29.06
CA ALA A 142 14.37 9.23 28.55
C ALA A 142 15.43 8.42 29.30
N ASN A 143 16.40 7.85 28.58
CA ASN A 143 17.49 7.09 29.11
C ASN A 143 18.74 7.97 29.27
N GLY A 144 19.68 7.56 30.16
CA GLY A 144 20.94 8.29 30.37
C GLY A 144 21.88 8.29 29.16
N ASP A 145 21.68 7.40 28.19
CA ASP A 145 22.40 7.33 26.90
C ASP A 145 21.82 8.23 25.79
N GLY A 146 20.79 9.01 26.11
CA GLY A 146 20.11 9.89 25.17
C GLY A 146 19.02 9.22 24.33
N ASN A 147 18.80 7.90 24.43
CA ASN A 147 17.73 7.20 23.79
C ASN A 147 16.40 7.32 24.58
N LEU A 148 15.31 6.94 23.93
CA LEU A 148 13.99 6.83 24.56
C LEU A 148 13.60 5.36 24.70
N THR A 149 13.06 4.99 25.86
CA THR A 149 12.38 3.71 26.05
C THR A 149 10.87 3.94 26.00
N VAL A 150 10.18 3.22 25.12
CA VAL A 150 8.73 3.19 25.03
C VAL A 150 8.26 1.79 25.38
N GLY A 151 7.46 1.66 26.45
CA GLY A 151 6.79 0.40 26.81
C GLY A 151 5.36 0.41 26.30
N CYS A 152 4.87 -0.73 25.84
CA CYS A 152 3.51 -0.92 25.35
C CYS A 152 2.94 -2.22 25.88
N TYR A 153 1.73 -2.17 26.44
CA TYR A 153 1.02 -3.26 27.09
C TYR A 153 -0.40 -3.33 26.53
N LEU A 154 -0.88 -4.53 26.28
CA LEU A 154 -2.24 -4.81 25.86
C LEU A 154 -2.92 -5.71 26.87
N TYR A 155 -4.09 -5.31 27.31
CA TYR A 155 -4.91 -6.04 28.27
C TYR A 155 -6.29 -6.34 27.70
N ASP A 156 -6.83 -7.49 28.08
CA ASP A 156 -8.25 -7.80 27.98
C ASP A 156 -8.94 -7.28 29.25
N VAL A 157 -9.89 -6.37 29.05
CA VAL A 157 -10.58 -5.70 30.15
C VAL A 157 -11.52 -6.65 30.88
N SER A 158 -12.15 -7.58 30.16
CA SER A 158 -13.14 -8.51 30.70
C SER A 158 -12.51 -9.60 31.59
N SER A 159 -11.45 -10.20 31.10
CA SER A 159 -10.69 -11.23 31.82
C SER A 159 -9.68 -10.66 32.80
N LYS A 160 -9.46 -9.33 32.78
CA LYS A 160 -8.44 -8.61 33.58
C LYS A 160 -7.04 -9.16 33.37
N ALA A 161 -6.74 -9.67 32.18
CA ALA A 161 -5.47 -10.32 31.84
C ALA A 161 -4.61 -9.48 30.90
N GLU A 162 -3.30 -9.54 31.11
CA GLU A 162 -2.33 -9.05 30.12
C GLU A 162 -2.28 -10.02 28.93
N LEU A 163 -2.55 -9.51 27.72
CA LEU A 163 -2.50 -10.30 26.49
C LEU A 163 -1.10 -10.34 25.87
N THR A 164 -0.39 -9.22 25.93
CA THR A 164 0.98 -9.10 25.43
C THR A 164 1.59 -7.77 25.85
N ARG A 165 2.92 -7.70 25.83
CA ARG A 165 3.68 -6.46 26.03
C ARG A 165 4.96 -6.45 25.20
N THR A 166 5.47 -5.25 24.95
CA THR A 166 6.73 -5.03 24.27
C THR A 166 7.39 -3.74 24.76
N GLY A 167 8.68 -3.60 24.49
CA GLY A 167 9.44 -2.38 24.76
C GLY A 167 10.38 -2.07 23.62
N PHE A 168 10.52 -0.79 23.31
CA PHE A 168 11.37 -0.29 22.24
C PHE A 168 12.36 0.71 22.81
N VAL A 169 13.64 0.55 22.48
CA VAL A 169 14.66 1.56 22.71
C VAL A 169 14.99 2.20 21.36
N VAL A 170 14.72 3.48 21.24
CA VAL A 170 14.86 4.21 19.98
C VAL A 170 15.58 5.55 20.19
N PRO A 171 16.34 6.03 19.20
CA PRO A 171 16.82 7.41 19.22
C PRO A 171 15.64 8.39 19.17
N PRO A 172 15.80 9.61 19.72
CA PRO A 172 14.72 10.61 19.70
C PRO A 172 14.15 10.91 18.31
N SER A 173 14.93 10.77 17.22
CA SER A 173 14.45 10.93 15.84
C SER A 173 13.40 9.90 15.45
N ASP A 174 13.39 8.73 16.08
CA ASP A 174 12.57 7.57 15.70
C ASP A 174 11.40 7.29 16.65
N TRP A 175 11.11 8.22 17.56
CA TRP A 175 10.07 8.05 18.57
C TRP A 175 8.69 7.69 17.99
N ARG A 176 8.34 8.24 16.83
CA ARG A 176 7.07 7.90 16.15
C ARG A 176 6.99 6.42 15.76
N ARG A 177 8.13 5.83 15.33
CA ARG A 177 8.21 4.41 15.01
C ARG A 177 7.79 3.52 16.18
N ALA A 178 8.19 3.90 17.41
CA ALA A 178 7.76 3.16 18.60
C ALA A 178 6.22 3.18 18.78
N GLY A 179 5.55 4.29 18.43
CA GLY A 179 4.08 4.37 18.40
C GLY A 179 3.47 3.43 17.36
N HIS A 180 3.96 3.46 16.13
CA HIS A 180 3.49 2.55 15.05
C HIS A 180 3.76 1.08 15.40
N LYS A 181 4.93 0.74 15.96
CA LYS A 181 5.23 -0.62 16.43
C LYS A 181 4.34 -1.07 17.60
N CYS A 182 3.93 -0.14 18.47
CA CYS A 182 2.94 -0.42 19.51
C CYS A 182 1.57 -0.76 18.87
N ALA A 183 1.11 0.04 17.92
CA ALA A 183 -0.11 -0.25 17.18
C ALA A 183 -0.03 -1.59 16.42
N ASP A 184 1.11 -1.88 15.78
CA ASP A 184 1.37 -3.17 15.10
C ASP A 184 1.28 -4.36 16.08
N MET A 185 1.83 -4.25 17.29
CA MET A 185 1.74 -5.28 18.32
C MET A 185 0.30 -5.53 18.72
N VAL A 186 -0.49 -4.47 18.96
CA VAL A 186 -1.91 -4.57 19.31
C VAL A 186 -2.70 -5.20 18.18
N TYR A 187 -2.53 -4.68 16.96
CA TYR A 187 -3.21 -5.16 15.77
C TYR A 187 -2.94 -6.65 15.53
N THR A 188 -1.67 -7.04 15.50
CA THR A 188 -1.27 -8.42 15.25
C THR A 188 -1.82 -9.38 16.31
N ARG A 189 -1.75 -8.98 17.60
CA ARG A 189 -2.23 -9.84 18.70
C ARG A 189 -3.74 -10.04 18.67
N LEU A 190 -4.52 -9.02 18.32
CA LEU A 190 -5.96 -9.08 18.33
C LEU A 190 -6.58 -9.63 17.04
N THR A 191 -5.90 -9.51 15.92
CA THR A 191 -6.45 -9.91 14.61
C THR A 191 -5.80 -11.18 14.03
N GLY A 192 -4.63 -11.58 14.53
CA GLY A 192 -3.83 -12.65 13.92
C GLY A 192 -3.18 -12.25 12.59
N GLU A 193 -3.38 -11.02 12.12
CA GLU A 193 -2.84 -10.52 10.86
C GLU A 193 -1.43 -9.93 11.03
N GLY A 194 -0.68 -9.85 9.93
CA GLY A 194 0.65 -9.23 9.94
C GLY A 194 0.62 -7.73 10.22
N ALA A 195 1.72 -7.21 10.74
CA ALA A 195 1.95 -5.79 10.98
C ALA A 195 1.97 -4.97 9.67
N TYR A 196 1.68 -3.65 9.75
CA TYR A 196 1.81 -2.75 8.58
C TYR A 196 1.95 -1.26 8.92
N PHE A 197 1.82 -0.85 10.19
CA PHE A 197 1.85 0.57 10.55
C PHE A 197 3.27 1.17 10.53
N ASP A 198 4.32 0.42 10.99
CA ASP A 198 5.70 0.93 10.89
C ASP A 198 6.25 0.80 9.47
N SER A 199 5.62 1.49 8.53
CA SER A 199 5.94 1.48 7.11
C SER A 199 5.87 2.88 6.51
N ARG A 200 6.33 3.03 5.26
CA ARG A 200 6.36 4.31 4.54
C ARG A 200 5.64 4.21 3.20
N VAL A 201 5.19 5.35 2.72
CA VAL A 201 4.64 5.51 1.38
C VAL A 201 5.55 6.45 0.58
N VAL A 202 5.97 6.03 -0.60
CA VAL A 202 6.57 6.90 -1.62
C VAL A 202 5.51 7.23 -2.66
N TYR A 203 5.48 8.45 -3.16
CA TYR A 203 4.49 8.87 -4.14
C TYR A 203 5.04 10.02 -5.02
N VAL A 204 4.31 10.37 -6.05
CA VAL A 204 4.58 11.55 -6.88
C VAL A 204 3.79 12.73 -6.33
N SER A 205 4.48 13.68 -5.72
CA SER A 205 3.86 14.94 -5.29
C SER A 205 3.80 15.93 -6.45
N GLU A 206 2.64 16.55 -6.66
CA GLU A 206 2.36 17.38 -7.83
C GLU A 206 1.98 18.81 -7.43
N THR A 207 2.51 19.79 -8.17
CA THR A 207 2.17 21.21 -8.02
C THR A 207 2.03 21.91 -9.37
N GLY A 208 1.35 23.04 -9.39
CA GLY A 208 1.18 23.84 -10.59
C GLY A 208 -0.04 23.44 -11.43
N PRO A 209 -0.35 24.20 -12.49
CA PRO A 209 -1.53 23.99 -13.32
C PRO A 209 -1.42 22.73 -14.16
N LYS A 210 -2.58 22.12 -14.48
CA LYS A 210 -2.70 20.98 -15.39
C LYS A 210 -2.00 21.33 -16.73
N GLY A 211 -1.06 20.54 -17.18
CA GLY A 211 -0.26 20.79 -18.39
C GLY A 211 1.13 21.38 -18.12
N ARG A 212 1.39 21.90 -16.91
CA ARG A 212 2.72 22.31 -16.43
C ARG A 212 2.97 21.86 -15.00
N ARG A 213 2.55 20.65 -14.65
CA ARG A 213 2.76 20.07 -13.33
C ARG A 213 4.23 19.89 -13.04
N ILE A 214 4.70 20.37 -11.90
CA ILE A 214 5.98 19.99 -11.32
C ILE A 214 5.76 18.73 -10.51
N LYS A 215 6.48 17.67 -10.84
CA LYS A 215 6.38 16.37 -10.21
C LYS A 215 7.65 16.06 -9.42
N ARG A 216 7.50 15.67 -8.15
CA ARG A 216 8.60 15.32 -7.25
C ARG A 216 8.36 13.98 -6.63
N LEU A 217 9.39 13.16 -6.46
CA LEU A 217 9.30 12.05 -5.53
C LEU A 217 9.20 12.61 -4.13
N ALA A 218 8.24 12.11 -3.37
CA ALA A 218 8.06 12.40 -1.96
C ALA A 218 7.91 11.10 -1.18
N ILE A 219 8.34 11.11 0.08
CA ILE A 219 8.22 10.00 1.01
C ILE A 219 7.65 10.49 2.32
N MET A 220 6.84 9.65 2.98
CA MET A 220 6.21 9.93 4.26
C MET A 220 5.95 8.62 5.02
N ASP A 221 5.66 8.70 6.30
CA ASP A 221 5.09 7.58 7.05
C ASP A 221 3.69 7.26 6.51
N GLN A 222 3.18 6.07 6.76
CA GLN A 222 1.90 5.62 6.20
C GLN A 222 0.70 6.49 6.63
N ASP A 223 0.85 7.24 7.72
CA ASP A 223 -0.15 8.17 8.25
C ASP A 223 -0.04 9.61 7.70
N GLY A 224 0.92 9.86 6.78
CA GLY A 224 1.20 11.17 6.18
C GLY A 224 2.25 12.01 6.92
N ALA A 225 2.71 11.58 8.10
CA ALA A 225 3.72 12.31 8.85
C ALA A 225 5.13 12.15 8.22
N ASN A 226 6.09 12.93 8.73
CA ASN A 226 7.49 12.90 8.29
C ASN A 226 7.67 13.07 6.78
N HIS A 227 6.75 13.82 6.14
CA HIS A 227 6.80 14.11 4.72
C HIS A 227 8.10 14.84 4.35
N ARG A 228 8.74 14.37 3.26
CA ARG A 228 9.88 15.07 2.64
C ARG A 228 9.96 14.79 1.14
N PHE A 229 10.45 15.76 0.38
CA PHE A 229 10.78 15.57 -1.02
C PHE A 229 12.10 14.83 -1.17
N LEU A 230 12.15 13.90 -2.12
CA LEU A 230 13.37 13.18 -2.51
C LEU A 230 14.02 13.79 -3.75
N THR A 231 13.23 14.46 -4.61
CA THR A 231 13.72 15.15 -5.83
C THR A 231 13.27 16.61 -5.85
N ASN A 232 13.96 17.43 -6.60
CA ASN A 232 13.75 18.89 -6.66
C ASN A 232 12.67 19.35 -7.66
N GLY A 233 12.15 18.44 -8.51
CA GLY A 233 11.13 18.75 -9.52
C GLY A 233 11.65 19.35 -10.81
N GLN A 234 12.95 19.33 -11.06
CA GLN A 234 13.54 19.78 -12.34
C GLN A 234 13.25 18.83 -13.50
N SER A 235 12.91 17.59 -13.21
CA SER A 235 12.54 16.56 -14.19
C SER A 235 11.24 15.89 -13.79
N ILE A 236 10.44 15.49 -14.77
CA ILE A 236 9.26 14.66 -14.54
C ILE A 236 9.70 13.33 -13.94
N VAL A 237 9.06 12.93 -12.85
CA VAL A 237 9.22 11.64 -12.19
C VAL A 237 7.89 10.93 -12.11
N LEU A 238 7.85 9.61 -12.28
CA LEU A 238 6.64 8.80 -12.34
C LEU A 238 6.87 7.40 -11.75
N THR A 239 5.79 6.78 -11.32
CA THR A 239 5.70 5.36 -10.95
C THR A 239 6.79 4.87 -9.99
N PRO A 240 7.02 5.57 -8.85
CA PRO A 240 8.01 5.11 -7.88
C PRO A 240 7.59 3.78 -7.23
N ARG A 241 8.56 2.92 -6.92
CA ARG A 241 8.34 1.66 -6.19
C ARG A 241 9.51 1.39 -5.25
N PHE A 242 9.23 0.95 -4.04
CA PHE A 242 10.26 0.54 -3.09
C PHE A 242 10.97 -0.73 -3.56
N ALA A 243 12.27 -0.79 -3.24
CA ALA A 243 13.00 -2.05 -3.22
C ALA A 243 12.60 -2.86 -1.97
N PRO A 244 12.72 -4.19 -2.00
CA PRO A 244 12.43 -5.04 -0.83
C PRO A 244 13.25 -4.68 0.41
N ASN A 245 14.47 -4.16 0.24
CA ASN A 245 15.34 -3.70 1.32
C ASN A 245 14.95 -2.35 1.93
N GLN A 246 13.94 -1.65 1.40
CA GLN A 246 13.44 -0.34 1.80
C GLN A 246 14.45 0.83 1.73
N GLN A 247 15.65 0.58 1.26
CA GLN A 247 16.70 1.60 1.18
C GLN A 247 16.70 2.29 -0.19
N SER A 248 16.02 1.70 -1.17
CA SER A 248 16.03 2.20 -2.53
C SER A 248 14.62 2.30 -3.11
N ILE A 249 14.47 3.20 -4.08
CA ILE A 249 13.24 3.41 -4.85
C ILE A 249 13.61 3.34 -6.33
N VAL A 250 12.96 2.45 -7.09
CA VAL A 250 13.01 2.48 -8.55
C VAL A 250 11.91 3.40 -9.07
N TYR A 251 12.20 4.20 -10.10
CA TYR A 251 11.25 5.12 -10.70
C TYR A 251 11.64 5.47 -12.14
N MET A 252 10.67 5.97 -12.87
CA MET A 252 10.90 6.57 -14.18
C MET A 252 11.17 8.06 -14.05
N SER A 253 12.12 8.59 -14.83
CA SER A 253 12.39 10.03 -14.92
C SER A 253 12.72 10.48 -16.33
N TYR A 254 12.36 11.73 -16.63
CA TYR A 254 12.78 12.44 -17.84
C TYR A 254 14.03 13.29 -17.58
N LEU A 255 14.91 12.84 -16.72
CA LEU A 255 16.20 13.48 -16.53
C LEU A 255 16.95 13.52 -17.89
N ASN A 256 17.51 14.67 -18.25
CA ASN A 256 18.12 14.92 -19.57
C ASN A 256 17.12 14.79 -20.75
N ASN A 257 15.84 15.10 -20.51
CA ASN A 257 14.77 15.09 -21.53
C ASN A 257 14.52 13.73 -22.21
N ARG A 258 14.94 12.64 -21.59
CA ARG A 258 14.73 11.27 -22.08
C ARG A 258 14.12 10.40 -20.97
N PRO A 259 13.10 9.60 -21.30
CA PRO A 259 12.55 8.65 -20.34
C PRO A 259 13.58 7.56 -20.02
N ALA A 260 13.87 7.39 -18.75
CA ALA A 260 14.81 6.38 -18.29
C ALA A 260 14.43 5.87 -16.90
N ILE A 261 14.93 4.71 -16.54
CA ILE A 261 14.68 4.08 -15.22
C ILE A 261 15.89 4.32 -14.33
N TYR A 262 15.62 4.85 -13.16
CA TYR A 262 16.60 5.15 -12.12
C TYR A 262 16.28 4.40 -10.83
N VAL A 263 17.33 4.15 -10.06
CA VAL A 263 17.24 3.77 -8.65
C VAL A 263 17.75 4.92 -7.80
N TYR A 264 16.95 5.34 -6.83
CA TYR A 264 17.27 6.37 -5.85
C TYR A 264 17.57 5.70 -4.51
N ASP A 265 18.71 6.00 -3.91
CA ASP A 265 19.08 5.57 -2.56
C ASP A 265 18.58 6.58 -1.53
N ILE A 266 17.73 6.14 -0.60
CA ILE A 266 17.03 7.02 0.34
C ILE A 266 17.98 7.60 1.39
N GLY A 267 19.02 6.85 1.76
CA GLY A 267 19.97 7.25 2.80
C GLY A 267 20.96 8.30 2.29
N SER A 268 21.57 8.05 1.12
CA SER A 268 22.56 8.95 0.54
C SER A 268 22.00 10.06 -0.35
N GLY A 269 20.73 9.94 -0.76
CA GLY A 269 20.12 10.87 -1.73
C GLY A 269 20.64 10.73 -3.15
N LYS A 270 21.46 9.72 -3.44
CA LYS A 270 22.05 9.50 -4.78
C LYS A 270 21.08 8.74 -5.67
N GLN A 271 21.11 9.07 -6.96
CA GLN A 271 20.37 8.35 -7.99
C GLN A 271 21.33 7.69 -8.98
N ARG A 272 20.95 6.51 -9.44
CA ARG A 272 21.72 5.71 -10.39
C ARG A 272 20.83 5.33 -11.57
N LEU A 273 21.35 5.52 -12.78
CA LEU A 273 20.71 5.06 -14.01
C LEU A 273 20.77 3.52 -14.09
N VAL A 274 19.64 2.89 -14.43
CA VAL A 274 19.52 1.43 -14.64
C VAL A 274 19.28 1.10 -16.10
N VAL A 275 18.32 1.78 -16.73
CA VAL A 275 18.00 1.61 -18.15
C VAL A 275 17.92 2.98 -18.79
N ALA A 276 18.81 3.22 -19.79
CA ALA A 276 18.69 4.30 -20.73
C ALA A 276 18.51 3.69 -22.12
N ASN A 277 17.38 3.92 -22.73
CA ASN A 277 17.14 3.53 -24.12
C ASN A 277 16.58 4.74 -24.88
N ALA A 278 16.74 4.73 -26.21
CA ALA A 278 16.09 5.73 -27.08
C ALA A 278 14.56 5.60 -27.05
N ASN A 279 14.05 4.46 -26.60
CA ASN A 279 12.65 4.11 -26.54
C ASN A 279 12.02 4.51 -25.19
N LEU A 280 10.70 4.70 -25.19
CA LEU A 280 9.95 4.97 -23.96
C LEU A 280 10.03 3.75 -23.02
N THR A 281 10.55 3.98 -21.79
CA THR A 281 10.59 2.97 -20.71
C THR A 281 9.79 3.46 -19.51
N PHE A 282 8.97 2.61 -18.90
CA PHE A 282 8.06 3.02 -17.81
C PHE A 282 7.63 1.83 -16.91
N ALA A 283 6.88 2.14 -15.85
CA ALA A 283 6.32 1.20 -14.89
C ALA A 283 7.35 0.22 -14.27
N PRO A 284 8.49 0.70 -13.74
CA PRO A 284 9.49 -0.18 -13.16
C PRO A 284 9.04 -0.77 -11.82
N ARG A 285 9.43 -2.04 -11.55
CA ARG A 285 9.22 -2.73 -10.27
C ARG A 285 10.37 -3.68 -9.96
N PHE A 286 10.81 -3.74 -8.70
CA PHE A 286 11.77 -4.76 -8.27
C PHE A 286 11.15 -6.15 -8.23
N SER A 287 12.00 -7.18 -8.44
CA SER A 287 11.71 -8.55 -8.03
C SER A 287 11.73 -8.66 -6.49
N PRO A 288 11.07 -9.69 -5.90
CA PRO A 288 11.03 -9.86 -4.45
C PRO A 288 12.41 -10.00 -3.79
N ASP A 289 13.39 -10.52 -4.51
CA ASP A 289 14.77 -10.64 -4.06
C ASP A 289 15.62 -9.38 -4.29
N GLY A 290 15.06 -8.35 -4.94
CA GLY A 290 15.71 -7.09 -5.26
C GLY A 290 16.78 -7.17 -6.37
N ARG A 291 17.01 -8.33 -6.98
CA ARG A 291 18.09 -8.54 -7.96
C ARG A 291 17.72 -8.06 -9.35
N ASN A 292 16.42 -8.05 -9.68
CA ASN A 292 15.93 -7.66 -10.99
C ASN A 292 14.92 -6.53 -10.91
N ILE A 293 14.74 -5.84 -12.03
CA ILE A 293 13.71 -4.83 -12.25
C ILE A 293 12.92 -5.25 -13.48
N LEU A 294 11.59 -5.40 -13.32
CA LEU A 294 10.64 -5.43 -14.43
C LEU A 294 10.37 -4.00 -14.88
N PHE A 295 10.14 -3.82 -16.17
CA PHE A 295 9.66 -2.56 -16.72
C PHE A 295 9.00 -2.79 -18.07
N SER A 296 8.28 -1.79 -18.54
CA SER A 296 7.69 -1.80 -19.89
C SER A 296 8.55 -0.95 -20.83
N MET A 297 8.74 -1.41 -22.05
CA MET A 297 9.49 -0.67 -23.07
C MET A 297 8.77 -0.70 -24.41
N ALA A 298 8.57 0.50 -24.99
CA ALA A 298 8.03 0.64 -26.34
C ALA A 298 9.17 0.54 -27.35
N GLN A 299 9.09 -0.41 -28.29
CA GLN A 299 10.06 -0.61 -29.34
C GLN A 299 9.39 -1.05 -30.63
N GLY A 300 9.74 -0.41 -31.77
CA GLY A 300 9.22 -0.81 -33.08
C GLY A 300 7.70 -0.66 -33.24
N GLY A 301 7.07 0.25 -32.51
CA GLY A 301 5.62 0.48 -32.55
C GLY A 301 4.81 -0.44 -31.60
N ASN A 302 5.46 -1.31 -30.85
CA ASN A 302 4.83 -2.18 -29.84
C ASN A 302 5.43 -1.93 -28.45
N THR A 303 4.74 -2.38 -27.41
CA THR A 303 5.20 -2.28 -26.02
C THR A 303 5.17 -3.66 -25.36
N ASP A 304 6.27 -4.03 -24.72
CA ASP A 304 6.44 -5.31 -24.07
C ASP A 304 6.98 -5.19 -22.64
N VAL A 305 6.85 -6.25 -21.87
CA VAL A 305 7.44 -6.40 -20.55
C VAL A 305 8.86 -6.91 -20.68
N TYR A 306 9.78 -6.23 -20.02
CA TYR A 306 11.21 -6.56 -19.96
C TYR A 306 11.67 -6.76 -18.53
N ARG A 307 12.78 -7.46 -18.40
CA ARG A 307 13.53 -7.63 -17.15
C ARG A 307 14.97 -7.18 -17.36
N VAL A 308 15.56 -6.58 -16.35
CA VAL A 308 16.98 -6.22 -16.29
C VAL A 308 17.52 -6.44 -14.89
N SER A 309 18.84 -6.68 -14.73
CA SER A 309 19.45 -6.67 -13.40
C SER A 309 19.23 -5.33 -12.71
N SER A 310 18.97 -5.32 -11.42
CA SER A 310 18.84 -4.08 -10.63
C SER A 310 20.13 -3.24 -10.68
N GLN A 311 21.27 -3.81 -11.06
CA GLN A 311 22.53 -3.10 -11.26
C GLN A 311 22.68 -2.50 -12.68
N GLY A 312 21.74 -2.80 -13.57
CA GLY A 312 21.79 -2.42 -14.98
C GLY A 312 22.27 -3.59 -15.86
N GLY A 313 22.50 -3.30 -17.13
CA GLY A 313 22.91 -4.28 -18.15
C GLY A 313 21.92 -4.38 -19.31
N THR A 314 21.99 -5.47 -20.07
CA THR A 314 21.14 -5.68 -21.25
C THR A 314 19.74 -6.15 -20.81
N PRO A 315 18.65 -5.45 -21.21
CA PRO A 315 17.29 -5.88 -20.95
C PRO A 315 16.94 -7.18 -21.66
N GLN A 316 16.27 -8.08 -20.96
CA GLN A 316 15.67 -9.29 -21.50
C GLN A 316 14.18 -9.06 -21.76
N ARG A 317 13.69 -9.29 -22.96
CA ARG A 317 12.27 -9.24 -23.32
C ARG A 317 11.56 -10.49 -22.79
N LEU A 318 10.45 -10.32 -22.09
CA LEU A 318 9.65 -11.42 -21.51
C LEU A 318 8.35 -11.67 -22.29
N THR A 319 7.78 -10.62 -22.90
CA THR A 319 6.61 -10.79 -23.77
C THR A 319 6.95 -10.44 -25.21
N ASN A 320 6.26 -11.07 -26.16
CA ASN A 320 6.47 -10.87 -27.60
C ASN A 320 5.14 -11.13 -28.32
N SER A 321 4.15 -10.30 -28.07
CA SER A 321 2.84 -10.36 -28.75
C SER A 321 2.62 -9.09 -29.57
N PRO A 322 1.70 -9.08 -30.53
CA PRO A 322 1.35 -7.86 -31.24
C PRO A 322 0.57 -6.86 -30.38
N GLY A 323 0.09 -7.29 -29.21
CA GLY A 323 -0.59 -6.43 -28.25
C GLY A 323 0.37 -5.63 -27.39
N ILE A 324 -0.15 -4.57 -26.76
CA ILE A 324 0.57 -3.72 -25.82
C ILE A 324 0.60 -4.45 -24.45
N ASP A 325 1.77 -4.88 -24.01
CA ASP A 325 1.99 -5.60 -22.76
C ASP A 325 2.71 -4.68 -21.76
N THR A 326 2.10 -4.38 -20.62
CA THR A 326 2.65 -3.41 -19.66
C THR A 326 2.39 -3.77 -18.20
N GLY A 327 2.98 -3.00 -17.28
CA GLY A 327 2.60 -3.00 -15.86
C GLY A 327 2.97 -4.26 -15.08
N GLY A 328 4.07 -4.93 -15.42
CA GLY A 328 4.49 -6.18 -14.78
C GLY A 328 4.69 -6.07 -13.26
N SER A 329 4.17 -7.07 -12.51
CA SER A 329 4.39 -7.23 -11.06
C SER A 329 4.65 -8.70 -10.73
N TYR A 330 5.75 -8.98 -10.00
CA TYR A 330 6.06 -10.33 -9.53
C TYR A 330 5.08 -10.82 -8.47
N SER A 331 4.85 -12.14 -8.42
CA SER A 331 4.33 -12.83 -7.23
C SER A 331 5.34 -12.74 -6.09
N PRO A 332 4.92 -12.82 -4.81
CA PRO A 332 5.85 -12.67 -3.68
C PRO A 332 6.95 -13.74 -3.61
N ASP A 333 6.71 -14.93 -4.16
CA ASP A 333 7.70 -16.00 -4.29
C ASP A 333 8.64 -15.82 -5.52
N GLY A 334 8.36 -14.81 -6.36
CA GLY A 334 9.14 -14.53 -7.57
C GLY A 334 8.94 -15.50 -8.73
N SER A 335 8.04 -16.48 -8.61
CA SER A 335 7.84 -17.53 -9.63
C SER A 335 6.98 -17.09 -10.81
N LYS A 336 6.12 -16.08 -10.61
CA LYS A 336 5.17 -15.59 -11.61
C LYS A 336 5.22 -14.06 -11.76
N ILE A 337 4.66 -13.60 -12.87
CA ILE A 337 4.47 -12.17 -13.17
C ILE A 337 3.02 -11.98 -13.62
N VAL A 338 2.31 -11.03 -13.01
CA VAL A 338 1.04 -10.50 -13.51
C VAL A 338 1.34 -9.25 -14.35
N PHE A 339 0.61 -9.07 -15.46
CA PHE A 339 0.75 -7.92 -16.36
C PHE A 339 -0.57 -7.63 -17.07
N GLU A 340 -0.68 -6.47 -17.69
CA GLU A 340 -1.81 -6.13 -18.54
C GLU A 340 -1.45 -6.26 -20.01
N SER A 341 -2.43 -6.68 -20.85
CA SER A 341 -2.29 -6.83 -22.29
C SER A 341 -3.59 -6.54 -23.02
N ASP A 342 -3.51 -5.91 -24.18
CA ASP A 342 -4.66 -5.70 -25.05
C ASP A 342 -4.75 -6.71 -26.20
N ARG A 343 -3.89 -7.74 -26.22
CA ARG A 343 -3.81 -8.79 -27.26
C ARG A 343 -5.14 -9.52 -27.54
N SER A 344 -6.10 -9.46 -26.62
CA SER A 344 -7.43 -10.05 -26.77
C SER A 344 -8.53 -9.04 -27.14
N GLY A 345 -8.16 -7.89 -27.73
CA GLY A 345 -9.09 -6.86 -28.21
C GLY A 345 -9.40 -5.75 -27.20
N GLY A 346 -8.81 -5.79 -26.01
CA GLY A 346 -8.91 -4.76 -24.98
C GLY A 346 -8.03 -5.11 -23.79
N GLN A 347 -7.65 -4.12 -22.98
CA GLN A 347 -6.77 -4.31 -21.83
C GLN A 347 -7.36 -5.33 -20.84
N GLN A 348 -6.63 -6.41 -20.62
CA GLN A 348 -6.97 -7.51 -19.72
C GLN A 348 -5.78 -7.91 -18.88
N ILE A 349 -6.00 -8.60 -17.76
CA ILE A 349 -4.94 -9.09 -16.90
C ILE A 349 -4.51 -10.49 -17.32
N TYR A 350 -3.20 -10.66 -17.40
CA TYR A 350 -2.53 -11.92 -17.73
C TYR A 350 -1.55 -12.30 -16.63
N VAL A 351 -1.30 -13.58 -16.48
CA VAL A 351 -0.25 -14.14 -15.62
C VAL A 351 0.68 -15.00 -16.49
N MET A 352 1.99 -14.94 -16.20
CA MET A 352 3.02 -15.76 -16.84
C MET A 352 4.01 -16.27 -15.80
N ASN A 353 4.83 -17.24 -16.17
CA ASN A 353 6.00 -17.63 -15.39
C ASN A 353 7.04 -16.49 -15.41
N ALA A 354 7.93 -16.45 -14.42
CA ALA A 354 8.95 -15.39 -14.30
C ALA A 354 9.96 -15.34 -15.48
N ASP A 355 10.05 -16.40 -16.27
CA ASP A 355 10.85 -16.48 -17.49
C ASP A 355 10.14 -15.97 -18.76
N GLY A 356 8.85 -15.56 -18.64
CA GLY A 356 8.00 -15.11 -19.73
C GLY A 356 7.16 -16.21 -20.39
N SER A 357 7.31 -17.46 -20.01
CA SER A 357 6.54 -18.59 -20.54
C SER A 357 5.14 -18.67 -19.93
N ASN A 358 4.26 -19.49 -20.51
CA ASN A 358 2.93 -19.83 -20.02
C ASN A 358 2.04 -18.60 -19.73
N GLN A 359 1.91 -17.71 -20.71
CA GLN A 359 1.11 -16.49 -20.60
C GLN A 359 -0.38 -16.81 -20.72
N GLN A 360 -1.14 -16.57 -19.67
CA GLN A 360 -2.57 -16.88 -19.59
C GLN A 360 -3.38 -15.66 -19.15
N ARG A 361 -4.51 -15.39 -19.84
CA ARG A 361 -5.48 -14.39 -19.41
C ARG A 361 -6.23 -14.89 -18.18
N ILE A 362 -6.41 -14.00 -17.19
CA ILE A 362 -7.13 -14.31 -15.95
C ILE A 362 -8.35 -13.40 -15.72
N SER A 363 -8.51 -12.30 -16.44
CA SER A 363 -9.67 -11.41 -16.32
C SER A 363 -10.67 -11.66 -17.45
N PHE A 364 -11.94 -11.96 -17.11
CA PHE A 364 -12.99 -12.29 -18.05
C PHE A 364 -14.29 -11.48 -17.84
N GLY A 365 -14.32 -10.61 -16.84
CA GLY A 365 -15.43 -9.70 -16.60
C GLY A 365 -15.56 -8.62 -17.69
N GLY A 366 -16.71 -7.97 -17.78
CA GLY A 366 -16.93 -6.86 -18.70
C GLY A 366 -16.02 -5.66 -18.41
N GLY A 367 -15.62 -4.90 -19.44
CA GLY A 367 -14.75 -3.74 -19.33
C GLY A 367 -13.26 -4.05 -19.53
N ARG A 368 -12.41 -3.09 -19.17
CA ARG A 368 -10.96 -3.18 -19.30
C ARG A 368 -10.32 -3.17 -17.91
N TYR A 369 -9.12 -3.70 -17.82
CA TYR A 369 -8.35 -3.83 -16.58
C TYR A 369 -6.94 -3.28 -16.79
N ALA A 370 -6.42 -2.56 -15.80
CA ALA A 370 -5.10 -1.96 -15.84
C ALA A 370 -4.38 -2.03 -14.50
N THR A 371 -3.09 -1.74 -14.52
CA THR A 371 -2.22 -1.59 -13.34
C THR A 371 -2.29 -2.75 -12.34
N PRO A 372 -2.19 -4.02 -12.78
CA PRO A 372 -2.27 -5.15 -11.86
C PRO A 372 -1.08 -5.17 -10.89
N VAL A 373 -1.35 -5.51 -9.63
CA VAL A 373 -0.32 -5.64 -8.59
C VAL A 373 -0.60 -6.87 -7.74
N TRP A 374 0.38 -7.75 -7.64
CA TRP A 374 0.28 -8.94 -6.81
C TRP A 374 0.31 -8.58 -5.32
N SER A 375 -0.58 -9.18 -4.51
CA SER A 375 -0.59 -9.06 -3.06
C SER A 375 0.70 -9.64 -2.45
N PRO A 376 1.28 -9.04 -1.39
CA PRO A 376 2.42 -9.63 -0.69
C PRO A 376 2.10 -10.99 -0.04
N ARG A 377 0.83 -11.35 0.10
CA ARG A 377 0.36 -12.66 0.58
C ARG A 377 0.31 -13.72 -0.52
N GLY A 378 0.34 -13.31 -1.79
CA GLY A 378 0.25 -14.22 -2.94
C GLY A 378 -1.18 -14.65 -3.31
N ASP A 379 -2.16 -14.32 -2.51
CA ASP A 379 -3.55 -14.77 -2.60
C ASP A 379 -4.43 -13.93 -3.53
N LEU A 380 -4.07 -12.67 -3.76
CA LEU A 380 -4.87 -11.71 -4.51
C LEU A 380 -4.02 -10.90 -5.51
N ILE A 381 -4.70 -10.36 -6.52
CA ILE A 381 -4.20 -9.34 -7.44
C ILE A 381 -5.12 -8.13 -7.33
N ALA A 382 -4.56 -6.96 -7.00
CA ALA A 382 -5.28 -5.68 -7.10
C ALA A 382 -5.13 -5.11 -8.50
N PHE A 383 -6.14 -4.41 -8.97
CA PHE A 383 -6.17 -3.81 -10.31
C PHE A 383 -7.02 -2.55 -10.36
N THR A 384 -6.87 -1.77 -11.42
CA THR A 384 -7.80 -0.71 -11.82
C THR A 384 -8.79 -1.27 -12.85
N LYS A 385 -10.08 -1.21 -12.56
CA LYS A 385 -11.16 -1.54 -13.49
C LYS A 385 -11.59 -0.29 -14.25
N LEU A 386 -11.61 -0.38 -15.59
CA LEU A 386 -12.06 0.68 -16.48
C LEU A 386 -13.40 0.33 -17.09
N GLY A 387 -14.40 1.17 -16.87
CA GLY A 387 -15.76 0.98 -17.38
C GLY A 387 -16.76 1.79 -16.57
N GLY A 388 -17.25 2.93 -17.11
CA GLY A 388 -18.10 3.87 -16.37
C GLY A 388 -17.38 4.66 -15.27
N GLY A 389 -16.05 4.71 -15.32
CA GLY A 389 -15.10 5.28 -14.35
C GLY A 389 -13.91 4.34 -14.14
N PHE A 390 -13.03 4.71 -13.21
CA PHE A 390 -11.89 3.88 -12.79
C PHE A 390 -12.08 3.50 -11.34
N ARG A 391 -11.98 2.21 -11.02
CA ARG A 391 -12.23 1.67 -9.69
C ARG A 391 -11.17 0.68 -9.29
N ILE A 392 -10.80 0.66 -8.04
CA ILE A 392 -9.91 -0.35 -7.49
C ILE A 392 -10.71 -1.64 -7.26
N GLY A 393 -10.16 -2.74 -7.73
CA GLY A 393 -10.72 -4.07 -7.52
C GLY A 393 -9.63 -5.08 -7.16
N ILE A 394 -10.09 -6.24 -6.74
CA ILE A 394 -9.26 -7.41 -6.42
C ILE A 394 -9.81 -8.65 -7.10
N MET A 395 -8.95 -9.62 -7.39
CA MET A 395 -9.30 -10.97 -7.84
C MET A 395 -8.26 -11.99 -7.38
N SER A 396 -8.59 -13.27 -7.43
CA SER A 396 -7.60 -14.32 -7.20
C SER A 396 -6.59 -14.40 -8.37
N PRO A 397 -5.39 -14.96 -8.16
CA PRO A 397 -4.42 -15.18 -9.26
C PRO A 397 -4.91 -16.12 -10.37
N SER A 398 -5.97 -16.87 -10.13
CA SER A 398 -6.67 -17.69 -11.14
C SER A 398 -7.80 -16.95 -11.86
N GLY A 399 -8.08 -15.68 -11.48
CA GLY A 399 -9.11 -14.83 -12.09
C GLY A 399 -10.49 -14.92 -11.45
N GLY A 400 -10.69 -15.77 -10.44
CA GLY A 400 -11.95 -15.87 -9.70
C GLY A 400 -12.10 -14.80 -8.63
N GLY A 401 -13.34 -14.65 -8.10
CA GLY A 401 -13.62 -13.79 -6.94
C GLY A 401 -13.41 -12.30 -7.21
N GLU A 402 -13.63 -11.82 -8.42
CA GLU A 402 -13.56 -10.38 -8.72
C GLU A 402 -14.48 -9.58 -7.80
N LYS A 403 -13.90 -8.60 -7.10
CA LYS A 403 -14.62 -7.66 -6.24
C LYS A 403 -14.10 -6.25 -6.46
N LEU A 404 -14.99 -5.29 -6.69
CA LEU A 404 -14.66 -3.88 -6.69
C LEU A 404 -14.70 -3.35 -5.25
N LEU A 405 -13.65 -2.67 -4.85
CA LEU A 405 -13.48 -2.12 -3.50
C LEU A 405 -13.90 -0.65 -3.42
N THR A 406 -13.75 0.09 -4.52
CA THR A 406 -14.12 1.51 -4.57
C THR A 406 -15.22 1.77 -5.58
N ASN A 407 -15.91 2.89 -5.43
CA ASN A 407 -17.07 3.22 -6.27
C ASN A 407 -17.04 4.66 -6.81
N ASP A 408 -15.92 5.36 -6.71
CA ASP A 408 -15.76 6.72 -7.22
C ASP A 408 -15.36 6.72 -8.71
N TRP A 409 -15.17 7.93 -9.25
CA TRP A 409 -15.01 8.16 -10.68
C TRP A 409 -13.62 7.84 -11.24
N GLN A 410 -12.53 8.15 -10.51
CA GLN A 410 -11.15 8.02 -11.00
C GLN A 410 -10.19 7.56 -9.90
N ASP A 411 -10.27 6.28 -9.56
CA ASP A 411 -9.38 5.61 -8.62
C ASP A 411 -8.39 4.74 -9.38
N GLU A 412 -7.08 5.02 -9.26
CA GLU A 412 -6.06 4.38 -10.07
C GLU A 412 -4.80 4.02 -9.25
N GLY A 413 -4.02 3.09 -9.80
CA GLY A 413 -2.67 2.79 -9.33
C GLY A 413 -2.61 2.13 -7.95
N PRO A 414 -3.24 0.94 -7.76
CA PRO A 414 -3.24 0.26 -6.48
C PRO A 414 -1.85 -0.12 -6.00
N SER A 415 -1.64 -0.05 -4.68
CA SER A 415 -0.43 -0.51 -4.01
C SER A 415 -0.79 -1.11 -2.65
N TRP A 416 -0.29 -2.31 -2.37
CA TRP A 416 -0.60 -3.06 -1.17
C TRP A 416 0.16 -2.60 0.06
N SER A 417 -0.50 -2.61 1.23
CA SER A 417 0.16 -2.59 2.53
C SER A 417 1.04 -3.83 2.73
N PRO A 418 2.05 -3.78 3.61
CA PRO A 418 2.94 -4.93 3.87
C PRO A 418 2.23 -6.23 4.21
N ASN A 419 1.10 -6.16 4.92
CA ASN A 419 0.31 -7.33 5.32
C ASN A 419 -0.76 -7.74 4.28
N GLY A 420 -0.89 -7.02 3.17
CA GLY A 420 -1.86 -7.34 2.12
C GLY A 420 -3.33 -7.14 2.50
N ARG A 421 -3.64 -6.32 3.51
CA ARG A 421 -5.01 -6.05 3.98
C ARG A 421 -5.58 -4.70 3.56
N VAL A 422 -4.71 -3.78 3.20
CA VAL A 422 -5.09 -2.41 2.80
C VAL A 422 -4.42 -2.08 1.46
N ILE A 423 -5.12 -1.35 0.62
CA ILE A 423 -4.64 -0.90 -0.68
C ILE A 423 -4.62 0.63 -0.68
N ASN A 424 -3.46 1.23 -0.99
CA ASN A 424 -3.35 2.64 -1.33
C ASN A 424 -3.58 2.82 -2.83
N PHE A 425 -4.19 3.94 -3.18
CA PHE A 425 -4.42 4.34 -4.57
C PHE A 425 -4.48 5.87 -4.65
N TYR A 426 -4.55 6.45 -5.82
CA TYR A 426 -4.84 7.87 -5.95
C TYR A 426 -6.19 8.08 -6.62
N ARG A 427 -6.88 9.14 -6.17
CA ARG A 427 -8.16 9.58 -6.69
C ARG A 427 -8.02 10.93 -7.35
N SER A 428 -8.37 11.01 -8.63
CA SER A 428 -8.38 12.27 -9.37
C SER A 428 -9.76 12.91 -9.33
N GLY A 429 -9.80 14.19 -8.98
CA GLY A 429 -11.04 14.98 -9.00
C GLY A 429 -11.54 15.26 -10.42
N ARG A 430 -12.84 15.53 -10.56
CA ARG A 430 -13.47 15.82 -11.84
C ARG A 430 -13.05 17.19 -12.39
N GLY A 431 -12.97 17.29 -13.70
CA GLY A 431 -12.76 18.55 -14.43
C GLY A 431 -11.28 18.96 -14.63
N SER A 432 -11.08 20.11 -15.26
CA SER A 432 -9.76 20.62 -15.63
C SER A 432 -8.87 21.04 -14.47
N GLY A 433 -9.46 21.31 -13.30
CA GLY A 433 -8.77 21.67 -12.05
C GLY A 433 -8.73 20.57 -11.01
N GLY A 434 -9.14 19.34 -11.38
CA GLY A 434 -9.21 18.22 -10.43
C GLY A 434 -7.87 17.95 -9.77
N LYS A 435 -7.87 17.96 -8.42
CA LYS A 435 -6.72 17.57 -7.60
C LYS A 435 -6.62 16.06 -7.56
N ALA A 436 -5.41 15.54 -7.46
CA ALA A 436 -5.17 14.15 -7.17
C ALA A 436 -4.81 14.01 -5.68
N ASP A 437 -5.55 13.15 -5.00
CA ASP A 437 -5.34 12.85 -3.57
C ASP A 437 -4.99 11.37 -3.39
N LEU A 438 -4.22 11.07 -2.35
CA LEU A 438 -3.97 9.68 -1.96
C LEU A 438 -5.08 9.16 -1.05
N TRP A 439 -5.49 7.94 -1.30
CA TRP A 439 -6.54 7.24 -0.56
C TRP A 439 -6.08 5.84 -0.19
N SER A 440 -6.73 5.24 0.78
CA SER A 440 -6.62 3.83 1.10
C SER A 440 -8.00 3.20 1.30
N VAL A 441 -8.08 1.91 1.02
CA VAL A 441 -9.27 1.09 1.23
C VAL A 441 -8.85 -0.30 1.74
N ASP A 442 -9.60 -0.88 2.66
CA ASP A 442 -9.41 -2.25 3.10
C ASP A 442 -10.05 -3.27 2.15
N LEU A 443 -9.82 -4.56 2.37
CA LEU A 443 -10.39 -5.63 1.54
C LEU A 443 -11.91 -5.77 1.65
N THR A 444 -12.53 -5.17 2.67
CA THR A 444 -13.99 -5.13 2.78
C THR A 444 -14.60 -4.11 1.81
N GLY A 445 -13.84 -3.08 1.43
CA GLY A 445 -14.32 -1.95 0.62
C GLY A 445 -15.12 -0.93 1.45
N VAL A 446 -15.22 -1.10 2.76
CA VAL A 446 -16.01 -0.23 3.65
C VAL A 446 -15.14 0.86 4.27
N ASN A 447 -13.93 0.52 4.69
CA ASN A 447 -13.02 1.46 5.35
C ASN A 447 -12.17 2.21 4.31
N GLU A 448 -12.81 3.13 3.59
CA GLU A 448 -12.15 4.02 2.62
C GLU A 448 -11.79 5.34 3.28
N ARG A 449 -10.54 5.77 3.16
CA ARG A 449 -10.07 7.02 3.77
C ARG A 449 -9.04 7.76 2.93
N LYS A 450 -9.04 9.09 3.03
CA LYS A 450 -8.00 9.94 2.45
C LYS A 450 -6.73 9.88 3.30
N ILE A 451 -5.58 9.77 2.65
CA ILE A 451 -4.26 9.88 3.29
C ILE A 451 -3.82 11.35 3.17
N PRO A 452 -3.50 12.03 4.29
CA PRO A 452 -3.12 13.43 4.24
C PRO A 452 -1.78 13.61 3.50
N THR A 453 -1.77 14.50 2.53
CA THR A 453 -0.57 14.96 1.81
C THR A 453 -0.55 16.48 1.78
N PRO A 454 0.62 17.14 1.86
CA PRO A 454 0.71 18.59 1.80
C PRO A 454 0.26 19.20 0.47
N LEU A 455 0.36 18.43 -0.62
CA LEU A 455 0.09 18.82 -2.00
C LEU A 455 -0.65 17.71 -2.72
N ASP A 456 -1.04 17.94 -3.99
CA ASP A 456 -1.59 16.88 -4.83
C ASP A 456 -0.64 15.67 -4.90
N GLY A 457 -1.17 14.46 -4.94
CA GLY A 457 -0.39 13.22 -4.95
C GLY A 457 -0.92 12.18 -5.91
N SER A 458 -0.02 11.53 -6.65
CA SER A 458 -0.33 10.41 -7.55
C SER A 458 0.68 9.27 -7.40
N ASP A 459 0.43 8.14 -8.04
CA ASP A 459 1.31 6.96 -8.10
C ASP A 459 1.84 6.47 -6.72
N PRO A 460 1.00 6.29 -5.70
CA PRO A 460 1.47 5.83 -4.40
C PRO A 460 2.09 4.44 -4.48
N ALA A 461 3.13 4.23 -3.71
CA ALA A 461 3.69 2.90 -3.48
C ALA A 461 3.95 2.72 -1.99
N TRP A 462 3.30 1.71 -1.42
CA TRP A 462 3.53 1.31 -0.04
C TRP A 462 4.83 0.52 0.05
N GLY A 463 5.68 0.88 0.98
CA GLY A 463 6.94 0.17 1.25
C GLY A 463 6.71 -1.00 2.20
N PRO A 464 7.67 -1.94 2.26
CA PRO A 464 7.67 -2.98 3.28
C PRO A 464 7.76 -2.41 4.70
N LEU A 465 7.60 -3.27 5.73
CA LEU A 465 7.85 -2.88 7.14
C LEU A 465 9.30 -2.41 7.32
N ARG A 466 9.49 -1.44 8.17
CA ARG A 466 10.83 -0.96 8.55
C ARG A 466 11.53 -2.01 9.44
N PRO A 467 12.84 -2.24 9.26
CA PRO A 467 13.60 -3.20 10.05
C PRO A 467 13.74 -2.79 11.51
#